data_8dbfb6f08f237a6c45ea99b0168b007a
#
_entry.id   8dbfb6f08f237a6c45ea99b0168b007a
#
_cell.length_a   1.000
_cell.length_b   1.000
_cell.length_c   1.000
_cell.angle_alpha   90.00
_cell.angle_beta   90.00
_cell.angle_gamma   90.00
#
_symmetry.space_group_name_H-M   'P 1'
#
loop_
_entity.id
_entity.type
_entity.pdbx_description
1 polymer ?
#
loop_
_entity_poly.entity_id
_entity_poly.type
_entity_poly.pdbx_seq_one_letter_code
_entity_poly.pdbx_strand_id
1 'polypeptide(L)'
;MTEAQTALSRRAVACKGWRWMPGARWIVTRAAPLEDYAGRIVEGGRRAPDGPGLPDLADPATLGCLLALVREAYSEYRTRVKWWEPEGCAYSAHPLDDWKQPDALFTSEAEALVAALESAP
;
A
#
# COMPACT_ATOMS: atom_id res chain seq x y z
N MET A 1 9.84 -9.72 6.50
CA MET A 1 9.46 -8.29 6.68
C MET A 1 9.97 -7.78 8.01
N THR A 2 10.34 -6.52 8.05
CA THR A 2 10.65 -5.85 9.31
C THR A 2 9.37 -5.63 10.12
N GLU A 3 9.54 -5.31 11.40
CA GLU A 3 8.42 -5.00 12.29
C GLU A 3 7.64 -3.77 11.78
N ALA A 4 8.35 -2.75 11.28
CA ALA A 4 7.73 -1.55 10.69
C ALA A 4 6.94 -1.88 9.42
N GLN A 5 7.48 -2.73 8.56
CA GLN A 5 6.80 -3.19 7.35
C GLN A 5 5.54 -4.00 7.69
N THR A 6 5.62 -4.86 8.69
CA THR A 6 4.48 -5.66 9.17
C THR A 6 3.37 -4.75 9.70
N ALA A 7 3.73 -3.75 10.51
CA ALA A 7 2.77 -2.80 11.07
C ALA A 7 2.08 -2.02 9.95
N LEU A 8 2.82 -1.55 8.96
CA LEU A 8 2.27 -0.80 7.83
C LEU A 8 1.32 -1.67 7.00
N SER A 9 1.69 -2.92 6.74
CA SER A 9 0.86 -3.86 5.99
C SER A 9 -0.45 -4.16 6.72
N ARG A 10 -0.41 -4.28 8.05
CA ARG A 10 -1.62 -4.45 8.86
C ARG A 10 -2.53 -3.24 8.79
N ARG A 11 -1.97 -2.05 8.80
CA ARG A 11 -2.74 -0.81 8.61
C ARG A 11 -3.43 -0.79 7.25
N ALA A 12 -2.73 -1.22 6.20
CA ALA A 12 -3.29 -1.28 4.86
C ALA A 12 -4.51 -2.18 4.80
N VAL A 13 -4.41 -3.42 5.28
CA VAL A 13 -5.53 -4.38 5.22
C VAL A 13 -6.69 -4.01 6.13
N ALA A 14 -6.44 -3.20 7.14
CA ALA A 14 -7.50 -2.70 8.03
C ALA A 14 -8.30 -1.55 7.39
N CYS A 15 -7.81 -0.96 6.31
CA CYS A 15 -8.53 0.11 5.62
C CYS A 15 -9.81 -0.41 4.96
N LYS A 16 -10.86 0.37 5.08
CA LYS A 16 -12.17 0.08 4.46
C LYS A 16 -12.06 -0.13 2.94
N GLY A 17 -11.17 0.61 2.28
CA GLY A 17 -10.96 0.53 0.83
C GLY A 17 -10.01 -0.57 0.39
N TRP A 18 -9.43 -1.34 1.31
CA TRP A 18 -8.51 -2.41 0.94
C TRP A 18 -9.24 -3.60 0.32
N ARG A 19 -8.64 -4.15 -0.73
CA ARG A 19 -8.97 -5.48 -1.24
C ARG A 19 -7.76 -6.08 -1.94
N TRP A 20 -7.70 -7.38 -1.99
CA TRP A 20 -6.65 -8.07 -2.72
C TRP A 20 -6.93 -7.98 -4.22
N MET A 21 -5.91 -7.54 -4.97
CA MET A 21 -5.99 -7.35 -6.41
C MET A 21 -4.99 -8.25 -7.13
N PRO A 22 -5.28 -8.66 -8.39
CA PRO A 22 -4.29 -9.36 -9.20
C PRO A 22 -2.98 -8.55 -9.29
N GLY A 23 -1.87 -9.22 -9.10
CA GLY A 23 -0.54 -8.60 -9.08
C GLY A 23 -0.01 -8.35 -7.67
N ALA A 24 -0.86 -8.28 -6.66
CA ALA A 24 -0.41 -8.09 -5.28
C ALA A 24 0.33 -9.32 -4.78
N ARG A 25 1.47 -9.07 -4.14
CA ARG A 25 2.25 -10.12 -3.47
C ARG A 25 1.89 -10.17 -1.99
N TRP A 26 1.70 -11.37 -1.48
CA TRP A 26 1.44 -11.58 -0.06
C TRP A 26 2.55 -12.39 0.59
N ILE A 27 2.75 -12.16 1.87
CA ILE A 27 3.73 -12.89 2.69
C ILE A 27 3.02 -13.39 3.93
N VAL A 28 3.29 -14.64 4.30
CA VAL A 28 2.91 -15.22 5.59
C VAL A 28 4.18 -15.46 6.38
N THR A 29 4.31 -14.76 7.48
CA THR A 29 5.44 -14.90 8.40
C THR A 29 5.12 -15.99 9.43
N ARG A 30 6.02 -16.96 9.58
CA ARG A 30 5.89 -18.05 10.53
C ARG A 30 6.89 -17.92 11.67
N ALA A 31 6.53 -18.49 12.82
CA ALA A 31 7.47 -18.62 13.92
C ALA A 31 8.56 -19.66 13.58
N ALA A 32 9.81 -19.37 13.95
CA ALA A 32 10.89 -20.34 13.79
C ALA A 32 10.53 -21.68 14.45
N PRO A 33 10.94 -22.85 13.88
CA PRO A 33 11.85 -22.99 12.74
C PRO A 33 11.16 -23.00 11.36
N LEU A 34 9.89 -22.68 11.27
CA LEU A 34 9.17 -22.69 10.00
C LEU A 34 9.63 -21.52 9.13
N GLU A 35 9.70 -21.76 7.83
CA GLU A 35 10.05 -20.72 6.88
C GLU A 35 8.83 -19.87 6.52
N ASP A 36 9.07 -18.58 6.29
CA ASP A 36 8.07 -17.70 5.69
C ASP A 36 7.74 -18.19 4.28
N TYR A 37 6.53 -17.95 3.83
CA TYR A 37 6.15 -18.25 2.47
C TYR A 37 5.37 -17.09 1.86
N ALA A 38 5.40 -17.00 0.54
CA ALA A 38 4.82 -15.88 -0.20
C ALA A 38 4.18 -16.38 -1.49
N GLY A 39 3.30 -15.57 -2.02
CA GLY A 39 2.67 -15.81 -3.30
C GLY A 39 2.17 -14.53 -3.91
N ARG A 40 1.59 -14.63 -5.09
CA ARG A 40 1.04 -13.49 -5.81
C ARG A 40 -0.39 -13.79 -6.24
N ILE A 41 -1.24 -12.80 -6.11
CA ILE A 41 -2.61 -12.89 -6.62
C ILE A 41 -2.54 -12.87 -8.15
N VAL A 42 -3.15 -13.85 -8.79
CA VAL A 42 -3.22 -13.92 -10.25
C VAL A 42 -4.60 -13.50 -10.74
N GLU A 43 -4.66 -13.01 -11.97
CA GLU A 43 -5.92 -12.65 -12.61
C GLU A 43 -6.84 -13.87 -12.68
N GLY A 44 -8.09 -13.69 -12.27
CA GLY A 44 -9.04 -14.79 -12.15
C GLY A 44 -8.85 -15.65 -10.92
N GLY A 45 -7.75 -15.45 -10.19
CA GLY A 45 -7.52 -16.09 -8.91
C GLY A 45 -8.39 -15.47 -7.83
N ARG A 46 -9.02 -16.32 -7.03
CA ARG A 46 -9.95 -15.87 -5.98
C ARG A 46 -9.32 -15.82 -4.61
N ARG A 47 -8.03 -16.13 -4.52
CA ARG A 47 -7.40 -16.35 -3.22
C ARG A 47 -6.72 -15.12 -2.69
N ALA A 48 -7.33 -14.58 -1.66
CA ALA A 48 -6.54 -14.02 -0.59
C ALA A 48 -5.66 -15.14 0.01
N PRO A 49 -4.51 -14.80 0.59
CA PRO A 49 -3.68 -15.81 1.25
C PRO A 49 -4.46 -16.53 2.34
N ASP A 50 -4.24 -17.84 2.48
CA ASP A 50 -4.79 -18.60 3.57
C ASP A 50 -4.15 -18.13 4.88
N GLY A 51 -4.97 -17.83 5.88
CA GLY A 51 -4.49 -17.37 7.17
C GLY A 51 -4.01 -15.91 7.17
N PRO A 52 -3.06 -15.54 8.04
CA PRO A 52 -2.69 -14.16 8.32
C PRO A 52 -1.70 -13.58 7.30
N GLY A 53 -1.93 -13.77 6.00
CA GLY A 53 -1.10 -13.18 4.95
C GLY A 53 -1.25 -11.66 4.90
N LEU A 54 -0.13 -10.99 4.71
CA LEU A 54 -0.05 -9.53 4.60
C LEU A 54 0.50 -9.13 3.25
N PRO A 55 0.09 -7.98 2.70
CA PRO A 55 0.67 -7.50 1.45
C PRO A 55 2.14 -7.13 1.63
N ASP A 56 2.95 -7.47 0.63
CA ASP A 56 4.35 -7.07 0.57
C ASP A 56 4.43 -5.67 -0.05
N LEU A 57 4.41 -4.64 0.79
CA LEU A 57 4.43 -3.25 0.34
C LEU A 57 5.81 -2.79 -0.16
N ALA A 58 6.82 -3.65 -0.13
CA ALA A 58 8.10 -3.42 -0.81
C ALA A 58 8.09 -3.88 -2.27
N ASP A 59 7.11 -4.68 -2.66
CA ASP A 59 6.96 -5.18 -4.03
C ASP A 59 6.32 -4.11 -4.92
N PRO A 60 6.95 -3.74 -6.06
CA PRO A 60 6.43 -2.68 -6.93
C PRO A 60 5.02 -2.94 -7.47
N ALA A 61 4.70 -4.17 -7.82
CA ALA A 61 3.35 -4.51 -8.30
C ALA A 61 2.30 -4.37 -7.20
N THR A 62 2.64 -4.70 -5.96
CA THR A 62 1.77 -4.50 -4.80
C THR A 62 1.53 -3.01 -4.54
N LEU A 63 2.57 -2.18 -4.66
CA LEU A 63 2.41 -0.72 -4.57
C LEU A 63 1.51 -0.18 -5.67
N GLY A 64 1.61 -0.72 -6.89
CA GLY A 64 0.71 -0.38 -7.98
C GLY A 64 -0.74 -0.69 -7.67
N CYS A 65 -1.00 -1.83 -7.05
CA CYS A 65 -2.33 -2.20 -6.57
C CYS A 65 -2.83 -1.22 -5.50
N LEU A 66 -1.98 -0.88 -4.55
CA LEU A 66 -2.33 0.08 -3.50
C LEU A 66 -2.65 1.45 -4.07
N LEU A 67 -1.87 1.92 -5.04
CA LEU A 67 -2.15 3.18 -5.73
C LEU A 67 -3.51 3.13 -6.45
N ALA A 68 -3.83 2.02 -7.10
CA ALA A 68 -5.13 1.85 -7.75
C ALA A 68 -6.28 1.91 -6.75
N LEU A 69 -6.12 1.31 -5.57
CA LEU A 69 -7.12 1.37 -4.50
C LEU A 69 -7.30 2.79 -3.96
N VAL A 70 -6.22 3.55 -3.81
CA VAL A 70 -6.28 4.95 -3.40
C VAL A 70 -7.03 5.79 -4.44
N ARG A 71 -6.70 5.63 -5.71
CA ARG A 71 -7.38 6.32 -6.81
C ARG A 71 -8.87 6.02 -6.84
N GLU A 72 -9.24 4.78 -6.62
CA GLU A 72 -10.64 4.36 -6.54
C GLU A 72 -11.33 4.99 -5.33
N ALA A 73 -10.70 4.96 -4.17
CA ALA A 73 -11.26 5.49 -2.92
C ALA A 73 -11.53 7.00 -2.99
N TYR A 74 -10.69 7.73 -3.70
CA TYR A 74 -10.87 9.18 -3.91
C TYR A 74 -11.64 9.50 -5.19
N SER A 75 -12.01 8.50 -5.99
CA SER A 75 -12.61 8.69 -7.32
C SER A 75 -11.76 9.60 -8.21
N GLU A 76 -10.43 9.50 -8.08
CA GLU A 76 -9.48 10.38 -8.77
C GLU A 76 -8.30 9.59 -9.32
N TYR A 77 -8.35 9.30 -10.60
CA TYR A 77 -7.33 8.50 -11.28
C TYR A 77 -5.97 9.20 -11.37
N ARG A 78 -5.91 10.51 -11.11
CA ARG A 78 -4.67 11.28 -11.15
C ARG A 78 -3.97 11.39 -9.81
N THR A 79 -4.56 10.81 -8.77
CA THR A 79 -3.91 10.72 -7.45
C THR A 79 -2.55 10.03 -7.60
N ARG A 80 -1.54 10.60 -6.99
CA ARG A 80 -0.17 10.10 -7.07
C ARG A 80 0.63 10.45 -5.84
N VAL A 81 1.75 9.74 -5.66
CA VAL A 81 2.76 10.11 -4.68
C VAL A 81 3.73 11.09 -5.31
N LYS A 82 4.07 12.12 -4.58
CA LYS A 82 4.99 13.16 -5.01
C LYS A 82 6.13 13.31 -4.01
N TRP A 83 7.34 13.44 -4.52
CA TRP A 83 8.53 13.56 -3.69
C TRP A 83 8.93 15.02 -3.52
N TRP A 84 9.31 15.35 -2.28
CA TRP A 84 9.94 16.63 -1.90
C TRP A 84 11.30 16.30 -1.29
N GLU A 85 12.32 16.24 -2.08
CA GLU A 85 13.64 15.91 -1.60
C GLU A 85 14.32 17.10 -0.90
N PRO A 86 15.05 16.87 0.21
CA PRO A 86 15.30 15.55 0.82
C PRO A 86 14.26 15.13 1.84
N GLU A 87 13.19 15.88 2.04
CA GLU A 87 12.27 15.74 3.18
C GLU A 87 11.39 14.50 3.14
N GLY A 88 11.07 13.98 1.96
CA GLY A 88 10.23 12.80 1.83
C GLY A 88 9.19 12.91 0.74
N CYS A 89 8.09 12.17 0.89
CA CYS A 89 7.02 12.13 -0.10
C CYS A 89 5.65 12.30 0.54
N ALA A 90 4.69 12.69 -0.26
CA ALA A 90 3.29 12.76 0.14
C ALA A 90 2.40 12.35 -1.03
N TYR A 91 1.17 12.00 -0.74
CA TYR A 91 0.17 11.75 -1.77
C TYR A 91 -0.51 13.05 -2.17
N SER A 92 -0.98 13.11 -3.41
CA SER A 92 -1.79 14.20 -3.91
C SER A 92 -3.07 13.63 -4.53
N ALA A 93 -4.21 13.97 -3.96
CA ALA A 93 -5.52 13.62 -4.47
C ALA A 93 -5.99 14.60 -5.57
N HIS A 94 -5.37 15.76 -5.63
CA HIS A 94 -5.71 16.82 -6.58
C HIS A 94 -4.45 17.27 -7.31
N PRO A 95 -4.21 16.81 -8.53
CA PRO A 95 -2.96 17.11 -9.25
C PRO A 95 -2.75 18.60 -9.54
N LEU A 96 -3.79 19.40 -9.45
CA LEU A 96 -3.68 20.86 -9.63
C LEU A 96 -3.14 21.57 -8.39
N ASP A 97 -3.15 20.94 -7.22
CA ASP A 97 -2.69 21.51 -5.96
C ASP A 97 -1.22 21.18 -5.67
N ASP A 98 -0.50 20.79 -6.68
CA ASP A 98 0.82 20.18 -6.61
C ASP A 98 1.96 21.11 -6.17
N TRP A 99 1.72 22.38 -6.06
CA TRP A 99 2.79 23.35 -5.88
C TRP A 99 3.08 23.66 -4.42
N LYS A 100 2.22 23.24 -3.52
CA LYS A 100 2.43 23.44 -2.09
C LYS A 100 2.95 22.16 -1.45
N GLN A 101 3.98 22.30 -0.64
CA GLN A 101 4.41 21.22 0.22
C GLN A 101 3.31 20.91 1.22
N PRO A 102 2.89 19.65 1.35
CA PRO A 102 1.87 19.26 2.31
C PRO A 102 2.39 19.37 3.74
N ASP A 103 1.46 19.49 4.71
CA ASP A 103 1.81 19.57 6.12
C ASP A 103 2.46 18.29 6.65
N ALA A 104 2.14 17.15 6.05
CA ALA A 104 2.71 15.86 6.46
C ALA A 104 3.47 15.21 5.30
N LEU A 105 4.71 14.82 5.56
CA LEU A 105 5.54 14.06 4.63
C LEU A 105 5.80 12.67 5.20
N PHE A 106 5.96 11.72 4.30
CA PHE A 106 6.21 10.31 4.64
C PHE A 106 7.58 9.88 4.10
N THR A 107 8.17 8.89 4.72
CA THR A 107 9.51 8.42 4.32
C THR A 107 9.49 7.45 3.15
N SER A 108 8.32 6.92 2.80
CA SER A 108 8.17 5.99 1.68
C SER A 108 6.84 6.16 0.96
N GLU A 109 6.80 5.73 -0.29
CA GLU A 109 5.54 5.69 -1.06
C GLU A 109 4.49 4.83 -0.39
N ALA A 110 4.91 3.69 0.17
CA ALA A 110 3.99 2.78 0.86
C ALA A 110 3.30 3.48 2.04
N GLU A 111 4.06 4.20 2.87
CA GLU A 111 3.49 4.97 3.98
C GLU A 111 2.52 6.05 3.50
N ALA A 112 2.90 6.78 2.45
CA ALA A 112 2.05 7.82 1.88
C ALA A 112 0.73 7.24 1.35
N LEU A 113 0.79 6.12 0.63
CA LEU A 113 -0.40 5.49 0.05
C LEU A 113 -1.29 4.85 1.13
N VAL A 114 -0.72 4.23 2.15
CA VAL A 114 -1.50 3.69 3.27
C VAL A 114 -2.20 4.83 4.01
N ALA A 115 -1.50 5.93 4.29
CA ALA A 115 -2.10 7.10 4.92
C ALA A 115 -3.22 7.70 4.07
N ALA A 116 -3.04 7.73 2.75
CA ALA A 116 -4.07 8.19 1.83
C ALA A 116 -5.32 7.30 1.90
N LEU A 117 -5.14 5.99 1.91
CA LEU A 117 -6.25 5.04 1.98
C LEU A 117 -6.98 5.12 3.34
N GLU A 118 -6.24 5.31 4.43
CA GLU A 118 -6.80 5.51 5.77
C GLU A 118 -7.67 6.78 5.84
N SER A 119 -7.27 7.83 5.13
CA SER A 119 -7.95 9.13 5.13
C SER A 119 -9.04 9.25 4.07
N ALA A 120 -9.23 8.25 3.24
CA ALA A 120 -10.22 8.27 2.16
C ALA A 120 -11.66 8.32 2.71
N PRO A 121 -12.57 9.00 2.00
CA PRO A 121 -13.97 9.11 2.43
C PRO A 121 -14.71 7.77 2.41
#